data_e8748063e8f1ab028e9fbac4a44e66e4
#
_entry.id   e8748063e8f1ab028e9fbac4a44e66e4
#
_cell.length_a   1.000
_cell.length_b   1.000
_cell.length_c   1.000
_cell.angle_alpha   90.00
_cell.angle_beta   90.00
_cell.angle_gamma   90.00
#
_symmetry.space_group_name_H-M   'P 1'
#
loop_
_entity.id
_entity.type
_entity.pdbx_description
1 polymer ?
#
loop_
_entity_poly.entity_id
_entity_poly.type
_entity_poly.pdbx_seq_one_letter_code
_entity_poly.pdbx_strand_id
1 'polypeptide(L)'
;MSMERMLHLLKGFGFSRVEAEVYVYLAKKGPTKAKDLKIELRMTKQQLYPALKDLKKKRVVNSRPERDTLLWVVTLEELLNRYVKTNLEQAESLQETKEELLANWRNMDKQYNA
;
A
#
# COMPACT_ATOMS: atom_id res chain seq x y z
N MET A 1 -18.20 -7.56 -5.63
CA MET A 1 -17.42 -6.33 -5.36
C MET A 1 -16.87 -5.79 -6.67
N SER A 2 -17.05 -4.51 -6.92
CA SER A 2 -16.56 -3.88 -8.15
C SER A 2 -15.06 -3.59 -8.05
N MET A 3 -14.42 -3.48 -9.21
CA MET A 3 -13.02 -3.07 -9.31
C MET A 3 -12.80 -1.70 -8.68
N GLU A 4 -13.71 -0.75 -8.92
CA GLU A 4 -13.59 0.60 -8.37
C GLU A 4 -13.59 0.61 -6.83
N ARG A 5 -14.41 -0.22 -6.22
CA ARG A 5 -14.44 -0.33 -4.75
C ARG A 5 -13.13 -0.91 -4.21
N MET A 6 -12.58 -1.91 -4.89
CA MET A 6 -11.29 -2.50 -4.50
C MET A 6 -10.16 -1.48 -4.66
N LEU A 7 -10.13 -0.74 -5.76
CA LEU A 7 -9.13 0.30 -5.98
C LEU A 7 -9.24 1.41 -4.92
N HIS A 8 -10.46 1.79 -4.55
CA HIS A 8 -10.69 2.77 -3.51
C HIS A 8 -10.13 2.30 -2.15
N LEU A 9 -10.38 1.05 -1.79
CA LEU A 9 -9.84 0.45 -0.58
C LEU A 9 -8.32 0.51 -0.56
N LEU A 10 -7.68 0.08 -1.65
CA LEU A 10 -6.22 0.04 -1.74
C LEU A 10 -5.61 1.45 -1.71
N LYS A 11 -6.28 2.44 -2.28
CA LYS A 11 -5.85 3.84 -2.15
C LYS A 11 -5.85 4.29 -0.70
N GLY A 12 -6.85 3.86 0.08
CA GLY A 12 -6.89 4.11 1.51
C GLY A 12 -5.70 3.50 2.26
N PHE A 13 -5.09 2.46 1.71
CA PHE A 13 -3.89 1.84 2.25
C PHE A 13 -2.60 2.51 1.78
N GLY A 14 -2.71 3.59 1.02
CA GLY A 14 -1.54 4.32 0.53
C GLY A 14 -1.04 3.87 -0.84
N PHE A 15 -1.79 3.05 -1.56
CA PHE A 15 -1.44 2.64 -2.91
C PHE A 15 -1.82 3.73 -3.90
N SER A 16 -0.95 4.01 -4.88
CA SER A 16 -1.35 4.80 -6.03
C SER A 16 -2.33 3.99 -6.90
N ARG A 17 -2.98 4.65 -7.86
CA ARG A 17 -3.87 3.93 -8.77
C ARG A 17 -3.14 2.84 -9.54
N VAL A 18 -1.94 3.16 -10.05
CA VAL A 18 -1.13 2.18 -10.79
C VAL A 18 -0.75 1.00 -9.90
N GLU A 19 -0.28 1.27 -8.68
CA GLU A 19 0.04 0.22 -7.71
C GLU A 19 -1.16 -0.67 -7.40
N ALA A 20 -2.33 -0.07 -7.22
CA ALA A 20 -3.56 -0.82 -6.94
C ALA A 20 -3.95 -1.72 -8.11
N GLU A 21 -3.87 -1.22 -9.32
CA GLU A 21 -4.18 -2.00 -10.52
C GLU A 21 -3.22 -3.18 -10.69
N VAL A 22 -1.92 -2.95 -10.48
CA VAL A 22 -0.90 -4.00 -10.52
C VAL A 22 -1.18 -5.06 -9.46
N TYR A 23 -1.46 -4.62 -8.25
CA TYR A 23 -1.75 -5.55 -7.15
C TYR A 23 -2.96 -6.44 -7.45
N VAL A 24 -4.07 -5.83 -7.86
CA VAL A 24 -5.30 -6.58 -8.14
C VAL A 24 -5.07 -7.62 -9.25
N TYR A 25 -4.37 -7.22 -10.31
CA TYR A 25 -4.08 -8.14 -11.39
C TYR A 25 -3.28 -9.35 -10.90
N LEU A 26 -2.17 -9.11 -10.20
CA LEU A 26 -1.31 -10.17 -9.70
C LEU A 26 -2.01 -11.04 -8.65
N ALA A 27 -2.83 -10.45 -7.80
CA ALA A 27 -3.60 -11.20 -6.79
C ALA A 27 -4.62 -12.14 -7.44
N LYS A 28 -5.21 -11.73 -8.55
CA LYS A 28 -6.21 -12.54 -9.25
C LYS A 28 -5.60 -13.57 -10.19
N LYS A 29 -4.55 -13.20 -10.91
CA LYS A 29 -3.93 -14.07 -11.91
C LYS A 29 -2.87 -15.01 -11.31
N GLY A 30 -2.24 -14.61 -10.21
CA GLY A 30 -1.10 -15.34 -9.67
C GLY A 30 0.20 -14.91 -10.30
N PRO A 31 1.29 -15.68 -10.08
CA PRO A 31 2.62 -15.31 -10.58
C PRO A 31 2.60 -15.01 -12.07
N THR A 32 3.16 -13.86 -12.45
CA THR A 32 3.14 -13.35 -13.83
C THR A 32 4.49 -12.72 -14.14
N LYS A 33 4.97 -12.90 -15.35
CA LYS A 33 6.22 -12.27 -15.80
C LYS A 33 6.01 -10.78 -16.02
N ALA A 34 7.02 -9.98 -15.67
CA ALA A 34 6.93 -8.52 -15.78
C ALA A 34 6.55 -8.05 -17.18
N LYS A 35 7.09 -8.67 -18.23
CA LYS A 35 6.76 -8.30 -19.60
C LYS A 35 5.30 -8.57 -19.94
N ASP A 36 4.75 -9.66 -19.45
CA ASP A 36 3.35 -10.01 -19.68
C ASP A 36 2.42 -9.08 -18.91
N LEU A 37 2.80 -8.74 -17.68
CA LEU A 37 2.06 -7.77 -16.87
C LEU A 37 1.94 -6.42 -17.55
N LYS A 38 3.05 -5.94 -18.12
CA LYS A 38 3.09 -4.68 -18.86
C LYS A 38 2.12 -4.68 -20.05
N ILE A 39 2.11 -5.78 -20.81
CA ILE A 39 1.22 -5.94 -21.98
C ILE A 39 -0.24 -6.00 -21.53
N GLU A 40 -0.55 -6.83 -20.55
CA GLU A 40 -1.93 -7.06 -20.09
C GLU A 40 -2.54 -5.80 -19.48
N LEU A 41 -1.77 -5.02 -18.73
CA LEU A 41 -2.24 -3.78 -18.13
C LEU A 41 -2.08 -2.57 -19.03
N ARG A 42 -1.50 -2.76 -20.23
CA ARG A 42 -1.26 -1.68 -21.19
C ARG A 42 -0.50 -0.51 -20.57
N MET A 43 0.52 -0.84 -19.81
CA MET A 43 1.36 0.15 -19.14
C MET A 43 2.70 0.29 -19.82
N THR A 44 3.27 1.49 -19.73
CA THR A 44 4.65 1.74 -20.13
C THR A 44 5.60 1.32 -19.02
N LYS A 45 6.90 1.20 -19.35
CA LYS A 45 7.93 0.95 -18.34
C LYS A 45 7.95 2.06 -17.29
N GLN A 46 7.73 3.30 -17.73
CA GLN A 46 7.73 4.46 -16.86
C GLN A 46 6.59 4.45 -15.85
N GLN A 47 5.48 3.79 -16.18
CA GLN A 47 4.36 3.61 -15.27
C GLN A 47 4.56 2.40 -14.35
N LEU A 48 4.98 1.28 -14.91
CA LEU A 48 5.02 0.01 -14.20
C LEU A 48 6.18 -0.10 -13.21
N TYR A 49 7.41 0.23 -13.63
CA TYR A 49 8.60 -0.03 -12.80
C TYR A 49 8.62 0.78 -11.50
N PRO A 50 8.27 2.08 -11.48
CA PRO A 50 8.17 2.79 -10.20
C PRO A 50 7.13 2.19 -9.27
N ALA A 51 5.99 1.75 -9.81
CA ALA A 51 4.94 1.11 -9.01
C ALA A 51 5.44 -0.21 -8.39
N LEU A 52 6.16 -1.04 -9.17
CA LEU A 52 6.73 -2.28 -8.66
C LEU A 52 7.77 -2.01 -7.58
N LYS A 53 8.58 -0.98 -7.75
CA LYS A 53 9.58 -0.59 -6.76
C LYS A 53 8.91 -0.20 -5.44
N ASP A 54 7.85 0.59 -5.49
CA ASP A 54 7.11 1.02 -4.31
C ASP A 54 6.38 -0.15 -3.65
N LEU A 55 5.80 -1.06 -4.42
CA LEU A 55 5.16 -2.26 -3.89
C LEU A 55 6.17 -3.20 -3.22
N LYS A 56 7.40 -3.26 -3.74
CA LYS A 56 8.48 -4.00 -3.09
C LYS A 56 8.85 -3.38 -1.74
N LYS A 57 8.95 -2.07 -1.69
CA LYS A 57 9.22 -1.35 -0.43
C LYS A 57 8.13 -1.62 0.62
N LYS A 58 6.89 -1.72 0.18
CA LYS A 58 5.76 -2.05 1.04
C LYS A 58 5.69 -3.54 1.39
N ARG A 59 6.59 -4.35 0.83
CA ARG A 59 6.62 -5.81 1.01
C ARG A 59 5.34 -6.49 0.54
N VAL A 60 4.74 -5.95 -0.50
CA VAL A 60 3.50 -6.46 -1.09
C VAL A 60 3.81 -7.32 -2.31
N VAL A 61 4.81 -6.94 -3.11
CA VAL A 61 5.25 -7.66 -4.29
C VAL A 61 6.56 -8.37 -4.00
N ASN A 62 6.65 -9.61 -4.48
CA ASN A 62 7.88 -10.39 -4.51
C ASN A 62 8.29 -10.64 -5.94
N SER A 63 9.58 -10.90 -6.16
CA SER A 63 10.09 -11.19 -7.48
C SER A 63 11.18 -12.25 -7.43
N ARG A 64 11.28 -13.01 -8.51
CA ARG A 64 12.37 -13.97 -8.71
C ARG A 64 13.01 -13.64 -10.06
N PRO A 65 14.33 -13.35 -10.07
CA PRO A 65 15.03 -13.12 -11.33
C PRO A 65 15.08 -14.41 -12.14
N GLU A 66 14.58 -14.33 -13.36
CA GLU A 66 14.64 -15.36 -14.37
C GLU A 66 15.01 -14.66 -15.67
N ARG A 67 14.96 -15.35 -16.79
CA ARG A 67 15.15 -14.73 -18.09
C ARG A 67 14.23 -13.52 -18.23
N ASP A 68 12.96 -13.68 -17.79
CA ASP A 68 12.01 -12.60 -17.58
C ASP A 68 11.60 -12.64 -16.11
N THR A 69 11.70 -11.52 -15.40
CA THR A 69 11.40 -11.46 -13.97
C THR A 69 9.98 -11.94 -13.67
N LEU A 70 9.88 -12.92 -12.77
CA LEU A 70 8.58 -13.42 -12.31
C LEU A 70 8.14 -12.61 -11.08
N LEU A 71 6.89 -12.19 -11.06
CA LEU A 71 6.30 -11.35 -10.01
C LEU A 71 5.10 -12.05 -9.39
N TRP A 72 4.94 -11.92 -8.06
CA TRP A 72 3.74 -12.34 -7.35
C TRP A 72 3.53 -11.44 -6.15
N VAL A 73 2.31 -11.46 -5.61
CA VAL A 73 1.94 -10.60 -4.48
C VAL A 73 1.47 -11.42 -3.29
N VAL A 74 1.48 -10.80 -2.12
CA VAL A 74 0.86 -11.38 -0.93
C VAL A 74 -0.65 -11.48 -1.14
N THR A 75 -1.30 -12.42 -0.46
CA THR A 75 -2.75 -12.57 -0.56
C THR A 75 -3.45 -11.32 -0.01
N LEU A 76 -4.67 -11.09 -0.47
CA LEU A 76 -5.48 -10.00 0.05
C LEU A 76 -5.74 -10.17 1.55
N GLU A 77 -5.97 -11.40 2.00
CA GLU A 77 -6.16 -11.68 3.41
C GLU A 77 -4.95 -11.25 4.25
N GLU A 78 -3.75 -11.61 3.80
CA GLU A 78 -2.53 -11.20 4.50
C GLU A 78 -2.38 -9.68 4.52
N LEU A 79 -2.65 -9.03 3.39
CA LEU A 79 -2.58 -7.58 3.29
C LEU A 79 -3.56 -6.91 4.25
N LEU A 80 -4.80 -7.37 4.29
CA LEU A 80 -5.81 -6.85 5.20
C LEU A 80 -5.42 -7.06 6.66
N ASN A 81 -4.89 -8.22 7.00
CA ASN A 81 -4.43 -8.50 8.36
C ASN A 81 -3.31 -7.57 8.80
N ARG A 82 -2.38 -7.25 7.91
CA ARG A 82 -1.31 -6.28 8.20
C ARG A 82 -1.89 -4.91 8.55
N TYR A 83 -2.87 -4.44 7.78
CA TYR A 83 -3.45 -3.11 8.00
C TYR A 83 -4.30 -3.06 9.26
N VAL A 84 -5.05 -4.12 9.57
CA VAL A 84 -5.79 -4.21 10.82
C VAL A 84 -4.83 -4.12 12.00
N LYS A 85 -3.76 -4.89 11.99
CA LYS A 85 -2.75 -4.90 13.06
C LYS A 85 -2.12 -3.52 13.23
N THR A 86 -1.68 -2.91 12.14
CA THR A 86 -1.05 -1.58 12.18
C THR A 86 -2.01 -0.52 12.73
N ASN A 87 -3.26 -0.54 12.29
CA ASN A 87 -4.25 0.43 12.75
C ASN A 87 -4.57 0.25 14.23
N LEU A 88 -4.63 -0.98 14.71
CA LEU A 88 -4.84 -1.25 16.14
C LEU A 88 -3.66 -0.75 16.97
N GLU A 89 -2.43 -1.01 16.55
CA GLU A 89 -1.24 -0.54 17.24
C GLU A 89 -1.18 0.98 17.30
N GLN A 90 -1.52 1.65 16.18
CA GLN A 90 -1.55 3.11 16.13
C GLN A 90 -2.64 3.68 17.04
N ALA A 91 -3.81 3.06 17.08
CA ALA A 91 -4.91 3.49 17.94
C ALA A 91 -4.54 3.34 19.42
N GLU A 92 -3.90 2.23 19.79
CA GLU A 92 -3.43 2.00 21.16
C GLU A 92 -2.39 3.02 21.57
N SER A 93 -1.40 3.26 20.71
CA SER A 93 -0.36 4.25 20.95
C SER A 93 -0.94 5.65 21.13
N LEU A 94 -1.89 6.02 20.28
CA LEU A 94 -2.57 7.32 20.36
C LEU A 94 -3.36 7.45 21.67
N GLN A 95 -4.05 6.39 22.07
CA GLN A 95 -4.81 6.38 23.32
C GLN A 95 -3.91 6.59 24.53
N GLU A 96 -2.73 5.95 24.55
CA GLU A 96 -1.75 6.10 25.62
C GLU A 96 -1.18 7.50 25.74
N THR A 97 -1.00 8.19 24.60
CA THR A 97 -0.36 9.51 24.57
C THR A 97 -1.35 10.68 24.48
N LYS A 98 -2.63 10.38 24.42
CA LYS A 98 -3.69 11.38 24.19
C LYS A 98 -3.63 12.58 25.15
N GLU A 99 -3.49 12.31 26.44
CA GLU A 99 -3.47 13.40 27.44
C GLU A 99 -2.22 14.26 27.31
N GLU A 100 -1.08 13.67 27.00
CA GLU A 100 0.16 14.40 26.79
C GLU A 100 0.04 15.30 25.55
N LEU A 101 -0.53 14.79 24.47
CA LEU A 101 -0.73 15.56 23.24
C LEU A 101 -1.65 16.75 23.47
N LEU A 102 -2.72 16.57 24.24
CA LEU A 102 -3.66 17.64 24.56
C LEU A 102 -3.00 18.70 25.45
N ALA A 103 -2.16 18.28 26.40
CA ALA A 103 -1.41 19.21 27.24
C ALA A 103 -0.44 20.05 26.42
N ASN A 104 0.28 19.43 25.48
CA ASN A 104 1.20 20.12 24.57
C ASN A 104 0.44 21.11 23.68
N TRP A 105 -0.71 20.72 23.18
CA TRP A 105 -1.55 21.58 22.35
C TRP A 105 -1.96 22.85 23.10
N ARG A 106 -2.39 22.73 24.36
CA ARG A 106 -2.75 23.89 25.19
C ARG A 106 -1.56 24.84 25.42
N ASN A 107 -0.37 24.27 25.61
CA ASN A 107 0.84 25.06 25.79
C ASN A 107 1.25 25.80 24.51
N MET A 108 0.99 25.21 23.34
CA MET A 108 1.25 25.87 22.05
C MET A 108 0.40 27.12 21.87
N ASP A 109 -0.83 27.14 22.37
CA ASP A 109 -1.70 28.32 22.32
C ASP A 109 -1.05 29.55 22.96
N LYS A 110 -0.31 29.35 24.05
CA LYS A 110 0.42 30.43 24.72
C LYS A 110 1.49 31.04 23.85
N GLN A 111 2.10 30.26 22.95
CA GLN A 111 3.13 30.73 22.05
C GLN A 111 2.58 31.53 20.87
N TYR A 112 1.41 31.12 20.37
CA TYR A 112 0.83 31.69 19.15
C TYR A 112 -0.16 32.82 19.42
N ASN A 113 -0.67 32.96 20.64
CA ASN A 113 -1.66 33.97 21.03
C ASN A 113 -1.08 35.06 21.90
N ALA A 114 0.20 35.17 21.99
CA ALA A 114 0.89 36.19 22.80
C ALA A 114 0.80 37.61 22.21
#